data_7f0f2c8793c4b18e74341c55fd613862
#
_entry.id   7f0f2c8793c4b18e74341c55fd613862
#
_cell.length_a   1.000
_cell.length_b   1.000
_cell.length_c   1.000
_cell.angle_alpha   90.00
_cell.angle_beta   90.00
_cell.angle_gamma   90.00
#
_symmetry.space_group_name_H-M   'P 1'
#
loop_
_entity.id
_entity.type
_entity.pdbx_description
1 polymer ?
#
loop_
_entity_poly.entity_id
_entity_poly.type
_entity_poly.pdbx_seq_one_letter_code
_entity_poly.pdbx_strand_id
1 'polypeptide(L)'
;KAMSNINPVTEASVEATPLPPQPAVTNPVGTAAPILPVEDKPLNLGGHEFQSRFILGSGRYDLNLIKATVEHAGTQIVTMALRRAQTTENSVLDYIPEGITLLPNTSGARNAEEAVRIARLAREVCHTDFVKVEIEHETKYLLPDNAETIRATEMLAKEGFVVMPYMFPDPIAARQLEEAGAAAVMPLGSLIGSNMGLRMRDFIEIIIANAHVPVIIDAGIGRPSQACDAMEMGADAVMAYTAVASAGNIPLMAEAFKHAIDAGRAAYLSGLGKVTEGQAVPSSPTTGYLH
;
A
#
# COMPACT_ATOMS: atom_id res chain seq x y z
N LYS A 1 -51.11 37.32 4.55
CA LYS A 1 -51.90 36.34 3.75
C LYS A 1 -51.12 35.95 2.54
N ALA A 2 -50.51 34.81 2.56
CA ALA A 2 -50.38 33.81 1.52
C ALA A 2 -49.37 32.78 2.01
N MET A 3 -49.89 31.66 2.50
CA MET A 3 -49.12 30.46 2.75
C MET A 3 -48.89 29.80 1.39
N SER A 4 -47.64 29.62 1.00
CA SER A 4 -47.29 28.78 -0.13
C SER A 4 -46.87 27.38 0.37
N ASN A 5 -47.60 26.38 -0.14
CA ASN A 5 -47.42 24.94 0.08
C ASN A 5 -46.02 24.53 -0.29
N ILE A 6 -45.29 23.92 0.66
CA ILE A 6 -44.09 23.15 0.40
C ILE A 6 -44.55 21.68 0.33
N ASN A 7 -44.46 21.10 -0.86
CA ASN A 7 -44.67 19.67 -1.04
C ASN A 7 -43.55 18.88 -0.33
N PRO A 8 -43.87 17.79 0.35
CA PRO A 8 -42.84 16.91 0.92
C PRO A 8 -42.13 16.18 -0.20
N VAL A 9 -40.79 16.32 -0.21
CA VAL A 9 -39.89 15.49 -1.04
C VAL A 9 -39.98 14.06 -0.50
N THR A 10 -40.48 13.16 -1.30
CA THR A 10 -40.44 11.72 -1.03
C THR A 10 -38.99 11.27 -0.96
N GLU A 11 -38.56 10.81 0.21
CA GLU A 11 -37.31 10.08 0.37
C GLU A 11 -37.36 8.80 -0.48
N ALA A 12 -36.64 8.80 -1.60
CA ALA A 12 -36.35 7.57 -2.31
C ALA A 12 -35.28 6.83 -1.47
N SER A 13 -35.69 5.73 -0.84
CA SER A 13 -34.78 4.80 -0.21
C SER A 13 -33.84 4.23 -1.27
N VAL A 14 -32.57 4.68 -1.21
CA VAL A 14 -31.49 4.05 -1.97
C VAL A 14 -31.23 2.72 -1.28
N GLU A 15 -31.72 1.64 -1.82
CA GLU A 15 -31.32 0.30 -1.44
C GLU A 15 -29.82 0.16 -1.75
N ALA A 16 -29.02 0.02 -0.69
CA ALA A 16 -27.61 -0.30 -0.82
C ALA A 16 -27.49 -1.67 -1.49
N THR A 17 -26.92 -1.71 -2.68
CA THR A 17 -26.57 -2.96 -3.36
C THR A 17 -25.60 -3.73 -2.46
N PRO A 18 -25.90 -4.94 -2.02
CA PRO A 18 -24.99 -5.71 -1.22
C PRO A 18 -23.73 -6.04 -2.05
N LEU A 19 -22.56 -5.88 -1.43
CA LEU A 19 -21.28 -6.31 -1.99
C LEU A 19 -21.40 -7.76 -2.49
N PRO A 20 -20.78 -8.10 -3.64
CA PRO A 20 -20.81 -9.45 -4.15
C PRO A 20 -20.23 -10.41 -3.10
N PRO A 21 -20.90 -11.53 -2.82
CA PRO A 21 -20.42 -12.47 -1.84
C PRO A 21 -19.08 -13.04 -2.31
N GLN A 22 -18.07 -12.93 -1.46
CA GLN A 22 -16.85 -13.73 -1.62
C GLN A 22 -17.26 -15.20 -1.72
N PRO A 23 -16.62 -16.02 -2.58
CA PRO A 23 -16.98 -17.43 -2.71
C PRO A 23 -16.86 -18.09 -1.34
N ALA A 24 -18.00 -18.46 -0.78
CA ALA A 24 -18.06 -19.19 0.48
C ALA A 24 -17.43 -20.56 0.25
N VAL A 25 -16.23 -20.77 0.79
CA VAL A 25 -15.66 -22.11 0.94
C VAL A 25 -16.44 -22.79 2.09
N THR A 26 -17.56 -23.41 1.76
CA THR A 26 -18.27 -24.29 2.68
C THR A 26 -17.57 -25.65 2.68
N ASN A 27 -16.61 -25.84 3.59
CA ASN A 27 -16.15 -27.19 3.89
C ASN A 27 -17.12 -27.84 4.88
N PRO A 28 -17.87 -28.89 4.50
CA PRO A 28 -18.59 -29.68 5.49
C PRO A 28 -17.56 -30.37 6.39
N VAL A 29 -17.77 -30.26 7.69
CA VAL A 29 -16.99 -31.02 8.69
C VAL A 29 -17.14 -32.52 8.36
N GLY A 30 -16.09 -33.15 7.82
CA GLY A 30 -16.12 -34.59 7.58
C GLY A 30 -15.27 -35.15 6.44
N THR A 31 -14.90 -34.35 5.45
CA THR A 31 -13.94 -34.79 4.43
C THR A 31 -12.86 -33.73 4.26
N ALA A 32 -11.62 -34.07 4.60
CA ALA A 32 -10.49 -33.21 4.28
C ALA A 32 -10.47 -32.98 2.77
N ALA A 33 -10.90 -31.81 2.32
CA ALA A 33 -10.67 -31.40 0.94
C ALA A 33 -9.15 -31.47 0.68
N PRO A 34 -8.72 -31.89 -0.51
CA PRO A 34 -7.31 -31.88 -0.83
C PRO A 34 -6.77 -30.45 -0.62
N ILE A 35 -5.73 -30.33 0.20
CA ILE A 35 -5.02 -29.08 0.38
C ILE A 35 -4.38 -28.77 -0.97
N LEU A 36 -5.01 -27.90 -1.75
CA LEU A 36 -4.41 -27.40 -2.99
C LEU A 36 -3.28 -26.44 -2.57
N PRO A 37 -2.06 -26.61 -3.09
CA PRO A 37 -1.02 -25.63 -2.84
C PRO A 37 -1.48 -24.29 -3.42
N VAL A 38 -1.58 -23.30 -2.56
CA VAL A 38 -1.81 -21.91 -2.98
C VAL A 38 -0.44 -21.34 -3.29
N GLU A 39 -0.17 -21.14 -4.58
CA GLU A 39 1.07 -20.53 -5.03
C GLU A 39 0.92 -19.00 -4.95
N ASP A 40 1.78 -18.35 -4.16
CA ASP A 40 1.84 -16.87 -4.16
C ASP A 40 2.57 -16.39 -5.40
N LYS A 41 1.93 -15.49 -6.15
CA LYS A 41 2.55 -14.87 -7.32
C LYS A 41 3.49 -13.75 -6.87
N PRO A 42 4.62 -13.55 -7.56
CA PRO A 42 5.47 -12.39 -7.34
C PRO A 42 4.68 -11.07 -7.44
N LEU A 43 5.12 -10.06 -6.71
CA LEU A 43 4.61 -8.70 -6.86
C LEU A 43 5.06 -8.17 -8.22
N ASN A 44 4.12 -7.87 -9.11
CA ASN A 44 4.43 -7.32 -10.43
C ASN A 44 4.14 -5.82 -10.46
N LEU A 45 5.15 -5.02 -10.77
CA LEU A 45 5.05 -3.56 -10.88
C LEU A 45 5.54 -3.14 -12.27
N GLY A 46 4.60 -2.82 -13.16
CA GLY A 46 4.93 -2.40 -14.53
C GLY A 46 5.71 -3.43 -15.34
N GLY A 47 5.49 -4.72 -15.10
CA GLY A 47 6.20 -5.81 -15.80
C GLY A 47 7.46 -6.32 -15.07
N HIS A 48 7.85 -5.69 -13.96
CA HIS A 48 8.97 -6.12 -13.12
C HIS A 48 8.46 -6.95 -11.93
N GLU A 49 9.08 -8.10 -11.69
CA GLU A 49 8.68 -9.04 -10.63
C GLU A 49 9.55 -8.92 -9.40
N PHE A 50 8.92 -8.87 -8.23
CA PHE A 50 9.58 -8.78 -6.92
C PHE A 50 9.06 -9.87 -6.00
N GLN A 51 9.96 -10.51 -5.25
CA GLN A 51 9.63 -11.51 -4.25
C GLN A 51 9.24 -10.87 -2.91
N SER A 52 9.83 -9.71 -2.62
CA SER A 52 9.52 -8.96 -1.40
C SER A 52 8.29 -8.09 -1.58
N ARG A 53 7.41 -8.13 -0.57
CA ARG A 53 6.24 -7.24 -0.45
C ARG A 53 6.48 -6.12 0.55
N PHE A 54 7.76 -5.93 0.96
CA PHE A 54 8.17 -4.85 1.81
C PHE A 54 9.00 -3.82 1.02
N ILE A 55 8.49 -2.59 0.93
CA ILE A 55 9.18 -1.46 0.32
C ILE A 55 9.74 -0.58 1.42
N LEU A 56 11.03 -0.28 1.39
CA LEU A 56 11.64 0.60 2.36
C LEU A 56 11.50 2.06 1.93
N GLY A 57 10.86 2.87 2.78
CA GLY A 57 10.96 4.31 2.70
C GLY A 57 12.36 4.80 3.11
N SER A 58 12.87 5.83 2.49
CA SER A 58 14.15 6.44 2.86
C SER A 58 13.98 7.91 3.23
N GLY A 59 13.48 8.20 4.44
CA GLY A 59 13.28 9.57 4.92
C GLY A 59 14.58 10.30 5.22
N ARG A 60 15.61 9.60 5.68
CA ARG A 60 16.99 10.05 5.83
C ARG A 60 17.89 8.94 5.32
N TYR A 61 18.93 9.28 4.57
CA TYR A 61 19.88 8.28 4.09
C TYR A 61 20.64 7.69 5.28
N ASP A 62 20.11 6.61 5.81
CA ASP A 62 20.79 5.77 6.78
C ASP A 62 21.17 4.47 6.09
N LEU A 63 22.44 4.38 5.71
CA LEU A 63 22.99 3.19 5.03
C LEU A 63 22.85 1.95 5.90
N ASN A 64 22.93 2.08 7.22
CA ASN A 64 22.76 0.97 8.14
C ASN A 64 21.32 0.47 8.11
N LEU A 65 20.34 1.39 8.00
CA LEU A 65 18.94 1.04 7.85
C LEU A 65 18.69 0.30 6.53
N ILE A 66 19.20 0.82 5.42
CA ILE A 66 19.06 0.18 4.10
C ILE A 66 19.67 -1.22 4.13
N LYS A 67 20.93 -1.33 4.59
CA LYS A 67 21.62 -2.60 4.70
C LYS A 67 20.87 -3.59 5.59
N ALA A 68 20.46 -3.19 6.79
CA ALA A 68 19.71 -4.03 7.70
C ALA A 68 18.38 -4.50 7.10
N THR A 69 17.66 -3.62 6.39
CA THR A 69 16.37 -3.97 5.80
C THR A 69 16.53 -4.91 4.60
N VAL A 70 17.57 -4.73 3.80
CA VAL A 70 17.90 -5.64 2.70
C VAL A 70 18.30 -7.01 3.25
N GLU A 71 19.20 -7.06 4.23
CA GLU A 71 19.72 -8.31 4.78
C GLU A 71 18.68 -9.10 5.62
N HIS A 72 17.86 -8.41 6.43
CA HIS A 72 16.96 -9.05 7.39
C HIS A 72 15.50 -9.12 6.91
N ALA A 73 15.06 -8.19 6.07
CA ALA A 73 13.71 -8.21 5.51
C ALA A 73 13.65 -8.63 4.04
N GLY A 74 14.78 -8.75 3.35
CA GLY A 74 14.82 -9.10 1.94
C GLY A 74 14.21 -8.02 1.04
N THR A 75 14.24 -6.76 1.48
CA THR A 75 13.70 -5.63 0.71
C THR A 75 14.41 -5.50 -0.64
N GLN A 76 13.63 -5.38 -1.71
CA GLN A 76 14.15 -5.26 -3.09
C GLN A 76 13.89 -3.87 -3.68
N ILE A 77 13.07 -3.04 -3.05
CA ILE A 77 12.73 -1.69 -3.49
C ILE A 77 12.98 -0.70 -2.36
N VAL A 78 13.77 0.35 -2.65
CA VAL A 78 14.10 1.42 -1.70
C VAL A 78 13.72 2.76 -2.31
N THR A 79 12.92 3.56 -1.60
CA THR A 79 12.59 4.91 -2.06
C THR A 79 13.73 5.89 -1.83
N MET A 80 13.77 6.95 -2.62
CA MET A 80 14.81 7.97 -2.56
C MET A 80 14.25 9.36 -2.91
N ALA A 81 14.52 10.36 -2.06
CA ALA A 81 14.21 11.75 -2.38
C ALA A 81 15.42 12.41 -3.08
N LEU A 82 15.28 12.78 -4.36
CA LEU A 82 16.36 13.32 -5.17
C LEU A 82 17.06 14.54 -4.54
N ARG A 83 16.31 15.42 -3.88
CA ARG A 83 16.87 16.61 -3.18
C ARG A 83 17.94 16.27 -2.15
N ARG A 84 17.96 15.03 -1.66
CA ARG A 84 18.90 14.57 -0.63
C ARG A 84 20.07 13.78 -1.20
N ALA A 85 19.98 13.33 -2.46
CA ALA A 85 21.02 12.56 -3.11
C ALA A 85 22.30 13.38 -3.41
N GLN A 86 22.19 14.69 -3.49
CA GLN A 86 23.26 15.58 -3.95
C GLN A 86 24.09 16.24 -2.84
N THR A 87 23.90 15.91 -1.56
CA THR A 87 24.48 16.67 -0.43
C THR A 87 25.75 16.09 0.17
N THR A 88 26.30 15.00 -0.35
CA THR A 88 27.53 14.38 0.19
C THR A 88 28.55 14.11 -0.92
N GLU A 89 29.84 14.26 -0.56
CA GLU A 89 30.98 13.97 -1.46
C GLU A 89 31.02 12.52 -1.97
N ASN A 90 30.27 11.61 -1.33
CA ASN A 90 30.02 10.25 -1.78
C ASN A 90 28.53 10.12 -2.11
N SER A 91 28.21 9.72 -3.34
CA SER A 91 26.82 9.46 -3.75
C SER A 91 26.24 8.32 -2.90
N VAL A 92 25.06 8.53 -2.33
CA VAL A 92 24.32 7.44 -1.65
C VAL A 92 24.10 6.25 -2.58
N LEU A 93 24.07 6.50 -3.90
CA LEU A 93 23.91 5.48 -4.93
C LEU A 93 25.06 4.46 -4.92
N ASP A 94 26.27 4.86 -4.54
CA ASP A 94 27.43 3.98 -4.47
C ASP A 94 27.33 2.92 -3.35
N TYR A 95 26.40 3.11 -2.42
CA TYR A 95 26.20 2.24 -1.27
C TYR A 95 24.92 1.39 -1.33
N ILE A 96 24.10 1.58 -2.37
CA ILE A 96 22.92 0.72 -2.58
C ILE A 96 23.41 -0.67 -3.01
N PRO A 97 23.00 -1.75 -2.31
CA PRO A 97 23.39 -3.10 -2.70
C PRO A 97 22.94 -3.41 -4.13
N GLU A 98 23.74 -4.20 -4.83
CA GLU A 98 23.40 -4.68 -6.16
C GLU A 98 22.08 -5.46 -6.15
N GLY A 99 21.26 -5.28 -7.18
CA GLY A 99 19.95 -5.94 -7.31
C GLY A 99 18.81 -5.22 -6.59
N ILE A 100 19.06 -4.07 -5.94
CA ILE A 100 18.00 -3.24 -5.35
C ILE A 100 17.47 -2.26 -6.39
N THR A 101 16.14 -2.24 -6.54
CA THR A 101 15.45 -1.26 -7.38
C THR A 101 15.28 0.04 -6.63
N LEU A 102 15.79 1.12 -7.20
CA LEU A 102 15.56 2.46 -6.68
C LEU A 102 14.18 2.97 -7.13
N LEU A 103 13.45 3.52 -6.18
CA LEU A 103 12.17 4.17 -6.40
C LEU A 103 12.28 5.65 -5.97
N PRO A 104 12.86 6.52 -6.82
CA PRO A 104 12.94 7.94 -6.51
C PRO A 104 11.54 8.55 -6.39
N ASN A 105 11.37 9.49 -5.46
CA ASN A 105 10.12 10.21 -5.27
C ASN A 105 10.22 11.68 -5.71
N THR A 106 9.07 12.27 -5.99
CA THR A 106 8.94 13.67 -6.39
C THR A 106 8.62 14.61 -5.23
N SER A 107 8.86 14.17 -3.99
CA SER A 107 8.56 14.93 -2.79
C SER A 107 9.07 16.37 -2.85
N GLY A 108 8.17 17.30 -2.53
CA GLY A 108 8.34 18.74 -2.65
C GLY A 108 7.89 19.33 -3.97
N ALA A 109 7.37 18.54 -4.90
CA ALA A 109 6.61 19.04 -6.03
C ALA A 109 5.27 19.61 -5.54
N ARG A 110 4.84 20.72 -6.13
CA ARG A 110 3.58 21.40 -5.80
C ARG A 110 2.50 21.22 -6.87
N ASN A 111 2.89 20.70 -8.02
CA ASN A 111 2.02 20.47 -9.17
C ASN A 111 2.62 19.38 -10.07
N ALA A 112 1.85 18.93 -11.05
CA ALA A 112 2.23 17.87 -11.96
C ALA A 112 3.51 18.20 -12.75
N GLU A 113 3.67 19.43 -13.23
CA GLU A 113 4.81 19.87 -14.04
C GLU A 113 6.12 19.79 -13.23
N GLU A 114 6.08 20.19 -11.94
CA GLU A 114 7.23 20.07 -11.04
C GLU A 114 7.57 18.59 -10.79
N ALA A 115 6.56 17.74 -10.54
CA ALA A 115 6.75 16.31 -10.33
C ALA A 115 7.40 15.65 -11.55
N VAL A 116 6.90 15.94 -12.76
CA VAL A 116 7.46 15.42 -14.01
C VAL A 116 8.92 15.87 -14.20
N ARG A 117 9.23 17.14 -13.93
CA ARG A 117 10.61 17.63 -14.02
C ARG A 117 11.54 16.90 -13.03
N ILE A 118 11.11 16.67 -11.78
CA ILE A 118 11.88 15.94 -10.78
C ILE A 118 12.06 14.49 -11.21
N ALA A 119 11.00 13.83 -11.72
CA ALA A 119 11.06 12.45 -12.19
C ALA A 119 12.05 12.26 -13.33
N ARG A 120 12.07 13.16 -14.32
CA ARG A 120 13.05 13.11 -15.43
C ARG A 120 14.48 13.23 -14.93
N LEU A 121 14.74 14.13 -13.98
CA LEU A 121 16.07 14.24 -13.35
C LEU A 121 16.43 12.98 -12.58
N ALA A 122 15.48 12.40 -11.86
CA ALA A 122 15.68 11.18 -11.10
C ALA A 122 15.99 9.98 -12.00
N ARG A 123 15.34 9.87 -13.17
CA ARG A 123 15.65 8.85 -14.18
C ARG A 123 17.11 8.86 -14.57
N GLU A 124 17.65 10.05 -14.88
CA GLU A 124 19.05 10.21 -15.27
C GLU A 124 20.02 9.92 -14.14
N VAL A 125 19.72 10.37 -12.92
CA VAL A 125 20.61 10.22 -11.76
C VAL A 125 20.59 8.80 -11.18
N CYS A 126 19.40 8.20 -11.10
CA CYS A 126 19.20 6.89 -10.47
C CYS A 126 19.22 5.74 -11.48
N HIS A 127 19.28 6.01 -12.78
CA HIS A 127 19.24 5.02 -13.87
C HIS A 127 18.06 4.04 -13.72
N THR A 128 16.86 4.57 -13.44
CA THR A 128 15.65 3.80 -13.22
C THR A 128 14.43 4.48 -13.85
N ASP A 129 13.52 3.68 -14.40
CA ASP A 129 12.23 4.17 -14.89
C ASP A 129 11.16 4.21 -13.80
N PHE A 130 11.45 3.66 -12.62
CA PHE A 130 10.53 3.73 -11.47
C PHE A 130 10.46 5.14 -10.91
N VAL A 131 9.25 5.57 -10.57
CA VAL A 131 9.03 6.84 -9.87
C VAL A 131 7.85 6.76 -8.92
N LYS A 132 8.04 7.23 -7.69
CA LYS A 132 6.96 7.46 -6.73
C LYS A 132 6.53 8.92 -6.84
N VAL A 133 5.31 9.16 -7.32
CA VAL A 133 4.77 10.51 -7.44
C VAL A 133 4.23 10.97 -6.09
N GLU A 134 4.81 12.05 -5.57
CA GLU A 134 4.39 12.75 -4.36
C GLU A 134 4.20 14.24 -4.71
N ILE A 135 2.99 14.76 -4.55
CA ILE A 135 2.65 16.19 -4.78
C ILE A 135 1.87 16.67 -3.58
N GLU A 136 2.48 17.58 -2.81
CA GLU A 136 1.91 18.11 -1.58
C GLU A 136 1.92 19.63 -1.59
N HIS A 137 0.77 20.26 -1.36
CA HIS A 137 0.65 21.72 -1.31
C HIS A 137 1.12 22.33 0.00
N GLU A 138 1.22 21.52 1.06
CA GLU A 138 1.56 22.01 2.39
C GLU A 138 2.54 21.04 3.07
N THR A 139 3.31 21.56 4.03
CA THR A 139 4.42 20.83 4.66
C THR A 139 4.07 20.27 6.05
N LYS A 140 2.87 20.59 6.58
CA LYS A 140 2.51 20.22 7.94
C LYS A 140 1.97 18.79 8.03
N TYR A 141 1.11 18.41 7.10
CA TYR A 141 0.45 17.11 7.10
C TYR A 141 0.91 16.21 5.95
N LEU A 142 1.54 16.78 4.92
CA LEU A 142 2.05 16.09 3.74
C LEU A 142 0.95 15.26 3.06
N LEU A 143 -0.24 15.87 2.93
CA LEU A 143 -1.35 15.23 2.26
C LEU A 143 -1.20 15.37 0.74
N PRO A 144 -1.39 14.28 -0.01
CA PRO A 144 -1.25 14.30 -1.46
C PRO A 144 -2.41 15.02 -2.13
N ASP A 145 -2.13 15.76 -3.20
CA ASP A 145 -3.13 16.29 -4.12
C ASP A 145 -3.44 15.24 -5.19
N ASN A 146 -4.58 14.55 -5.06
CA ASN A 146 -4.96 13.50 -6.01
C ASN A 146 -5.14 14.03 -7.44
N ALA A 147 -5.63 15.25 -7.63
CA ALA A 147 -5.87 15.81 -8.97
C ALA A 147 -4.54 16.04 -9.71
N GLU A 148 -3.58 16.67 -9.05
CA GLU A 148 -2.25 16.89 -9.62
C GLU A 148 -1.47 15.59 -9.78
N THR A 149 -1.68 14.63 -8.85
CA THR A 149 -1.07 13.29 -8.92
C THR A 149 -1.56 12.50 -10.14
N ILE A 150 -2.86 12.56 -10.46
CA ILE A 150 -3.44 11.93 -11.66
C ILE A 150 -2.82 12.55 -12.93
N ARG A 151 -2.74 13.88 -13.01
CA ARG A 151 -2.12 14.58 -14.14
C ARG A 151 -0.65 14.18 -14.33
N ALA A 152 0.12 14.17 -13.25
CA ALA A 152 1.52 13.77 -13.30
C ALA A 152 1.69 12.32 -13.73
N THR A 153 0.84 11.41 -13.23
CA THR A 153 0.83 10.00 -13.58
C THR A 153 0.61 9.81 -15.08
N GLU A 154 -0.39 10.48 -15.66
CA GLU A 154 -0.68 10.41 -17.10
C GLU A 154 0.51 10.88 -17.95
N MET A 155 1.16 11.99 -17.55
CA MET A 155 2.32 12.53 -18.25
C MET A 155 3.51 11.57 -18.18
N LEU A 156 3.81 11.04 -17.02
CA LEU A 156 4.95 10.15 -16.79
C LEU A 156 4.76 8.76 -17.41
N ALA A 157 3.55 8.20 -17.34
CA ALA A 157 3.23 6.93 -17.97
C ALA A 157 3.42 6.99 -19.51
N LYS A 158 3.02 8.10 -20.15
CA LYS A 158 3.27 8.35 -21.59
C LYS A 158 4.75 8.43 -21.93
N GLU A 159 5.61 8.77 -20.98
CA GLU A 159 7.06 8.80 -21.13
C GLU A 159 7.75 7.47 -20.79
N GLY A 160 6.98 6.42 -20.49
CA GLY A 160 7.47 5.09 -20.19
C GLY A 160 7.98 4.91 -18.76
N PHE A 161 7.59 5.76 -17.83
CA PHE A 161 7.88 5.52 -16.41
C PHE A 161 6.99 4.43 -15.82
N VAL A 162 7.53 3.67 -14.86
CA VAL A 162 6.78 2.82 -13.95
C VAL A 162 6.30 3.69 -12.80
N VAL A 163 5.08 4.20 -12.93
CA VAL A 163 4.56 5.25 -12.02
C VAL A 163 3.82 4.63 -10.84
N MET A 164 4.24 5.00 -9.65
CA MET A 164 3.67 4.56 -8.38
C MET A 164 3.20 5.78 -7.57
N PRO A 165 1.94 6.23 -7.75
CA PRO A 165 1.45 7.45 -7.13
C PRO A 165 1.05 7.27 -5.67
N TYR A 166 1.61 8.12 -4.78
CA TYR A 166 1.13 8.33 -3.43
C TYR A 166 -0.17 9.14 -3.46
N MET A 167 -1.22 8.63 -2.81
CA MET A 167 -2.55 9.22 -2.93
C MET A 167 -3.29 9.27 -1.59
N PHE A 168 -4.19 10.23 -1.45
CA PHE A 168 -5.24 10.17 -0.45
C PHE A 168 -6.22 9.05 -0.83
N PRO A 169 -6.65 8.17 0.10
CA PRO A 169 -7.43 6.98 -0.23
C PRO A 169 -8.86 7.31 -0.64
N ASP A 170 -9.00 7.77 -1.87
CA ASP A 170 -10.26 7.99 -2.58
C ASP A 170 -10.41 6.91 -3.66
N PRO A 171 -11.41 6.03 -3.59
CA PRO A 171 -11.63 4.98 -4.58
C PRO A 171 -11.84 5.49 -6.01
N ILE A 172 -12.39 6.70 -6.17
CA ILE A 172 -12.57 7.32 -7.50
C ILE A 172 -11.22 7.73 -8.05
N ALA A 173 -10.40 8.40 -7.23
CA ALA A 173 -9.06 8.80 -7.64
C ALA A 173 -8.16 7.58 -7.91
N ALA A 174 -8.28 6.49 -7.16
CA ALA A 174 -7.55 5.25 -7.42
C ALA A 174 -7.83 4.72 -8.83
N ARG A 175 -9.10 4.62 -9.24
CA ARG A 175 -9.47 4.22 -10.59
C ARG A 175 -8.93 5.19 -11.66
N GLN A 176 -8.99 6.50 -11.41
CA GLN A 176 -8.45 7.49 -12.35
C GLN A 176 -6.93 7.38 -12.50
N LEU A 177 -6.22 7.02 -11.43
CA LEU A 177 -4.78 6.75 -11.48
C LEU A 177 -4.45 5.51 -12.31
N GLU A 178 -5.24 4.43 -12.18
CA GLU A 178 -5.12 3.25 -13.06
C GLU A 178 -5.34 3.63 -14.53
N GLU A 179 -6.42 4.37 -14.83
CA GLU A 179 -6.74 4.86 -16.17
C GLU A 179 -5.63 5.76 -16.74
N ALA A 180 -4.96 6.53 -15.87
CA ALA A 180 -3.81 7.36 -16.21
C ALA A 180 -2.51 6.56 -16.47
N GLY A 181 -2.50 5.25 -16.19
CA GLY A 181 -1.37 4.36 -16.44
C GLY A 181 -0.47 4.11 -15.22
N ALA A 182 -0.95 4.25 -14.01
CA ALA A 182 -0.24 3.86 -12.81
C ALA A 182 0.11 2.36 -12.82
N ALA A 183 1.34 2.01 -12.44
CA ALA A 183 1.77 0.62 -12.29
C ALA A 183 1.33 -0.01 -10.96
N ALA A 184 1.01 0.82 -9.99
CA ALA A 184 0.41 0.49 -8.70
C ALA A 184 -0.25 1.75 -8.15
N VAL A 185 -1.17 1.63 -7.19
CA VAL A 185 -1.67 2.77 -6.40
C VAL A 185 -1.19 2.67 -4.96
N MET A 186 -0.82 3.81 -4.35
CA MET A 186 -0.22 3.85 -3.04
C MET A 186 -1.05 4.72 -2.07
N PRO A 187 -2.21 4.20 -1.60
CA PRO A 187 -3.03 4.93 -0.63
C PRO A 187 -2.34 5.04 0.73
N LEU A 188 -2.45 6.21 1.36
CA LEU A 188 -1.95 6.40 2.73
C LEU A 188 -2.82 5.64 3.74
N GLY A 189 -2.18 4.94 4.67
CA GLY A 189 -2.86 4.36 5.84
C GLY A 189 -3.21 5.42 6.88
N SER A 190 -2.30 6.35 7.12
CA SER A 190 -2.43 7.57 7.92
C SER A 190 -1.30 8.54 7.58
N LEU A 191 -1.19 9.67 8.26
CA LEU A 191 -0.19 10.71 7.98
C LEU A 191 1.24 10.16 7.97
N ILE A 192 2.05 10.66 7.05
CA ILE A 192 3.47 10.30 6.92
C ILE A 192 4.18 10.48 8.27
N GLY A 193 4.93 9.46 8.70
CA GLY A 193 5.73 9.49 9.92
C GLY A 193 4.95 9.42 11.22
N SER A 194 3.63 9.25 11.18
CA SER A 194 2.76 9.27 12.38
C SER A 194 2.75 7.96 13.17
N ASN A 195 3.07 6.82 12.54
CA ASN A 195 2.92 5.48 13.12
C ASN A 195 1.50 5.15 13.62
N MET A 196 0.48 5.84 13.08
CA MET A 196 -0.92 5.72 13.53
C MET A 196 -1.65 4.51 12.94
N GLY A 197 -1.05 3.82 11.96
CA GLY A 197 -1.59 2.62 11.33
C GLY A 197 -2.67 2.92 10.29
N LEU A 198 -3.59 1.98 10.13
CA LEU A 198 -4.61 1.97 9.07
C LEU A 198 -5.86 2.79 9.46
N ARG A 199 -5.71 4.11 9.57
CA ARG A 199 -6.83 5.01 9.91
C ARG A 199 -7.82 5.18 8.76
N MET A 200 -7.41 4.87 7.54
CA MET A 200 -8.23 4.96 6.34
C MET A 200 -8.70 3.57 5.84
N ARG A 201 -8.77 2.60 6.75
CA ARG A 201 -9.07 1.19 6.47
C ARG A 201 -10.23 0.99 5.50
N ASP A 202 -11.39 1.55 5.82
CA ASP A 202 -12.64 1.31 5.05
C ASP A 202 -12.50 1.73 3.59
N PHE A 203 -11.83 2.87 3.34
CA PHE A 203 -11.58 3.33 1.97
C PHE A 203 -10.53 2.48 1.24
N ILE A 204 -9.51 2.03 1.97
CA ILE A 204 -8.47 1.14 1.43
C ILE A 204 -9.07 -0.21 1.03
N GLU A 205 -9.96 -0.78 1.83
CA GLU A 205 -10.68 -2.03 1.51
C GLU A 205 -11.49 -1.89 0.21
N ILE A 206 -12.17 -0.75 0.01
CA ILE A 206 -12.88 -0.47 -1.23
C ILE A 206 -11.91 -0.39 -2.41
N ILE A 207 -10.76 0.26 -2.23
CA ILE A 207 -9.74 0.34 -3.29
C ILE A 207 -9.23 -1.05 -3.63
N ILE A 208 -8.81 -1.85 -2.65
CA ILE A 208 -8.32 -3.22 -2.86
C ILE A 208 -9.35 -4.08 -3.61
N ALA A 209 -10.62 -3.99 -3.21
CA ALA A 209 -11.69 -4.79 -3.81
C ALA A 209 -11.97 -4.46 -5.29
N ASN A 210 -11.56 -3.29 -5.77
CA ASN A 210 -11.87 -2.80 -7.12
C ASN A 210 -10.64 -2.51 -7.98
N ALA A 211 -9.43 -2.57 -7.43
CA ALA A 211 -8.20 -2.28 -8.14
C ALA A 211 -7.84 -3.39 -9.15
N HIS A 212 -7.30 -2.99 -10.30
CA HIS A 212 -6.75 -3.89 -11.32
C HIS A 212 -5.22 -3.82 -11.39
N VAL A 213 -4.62 -2.91 -10.62
CA VAL A 213 -3.18 -2.78 -10.39
C VAL A 213 -2.87 -3.06 -8.91
N PRO A 214 -1.63 -3.41 -8.55
CA PRO A 214 -1.25 -3.61 -7.16
C PRO A 214 -1.59 -2.43 -6.25
N VAL A 215 -2.09 -2.72 -5.07
CA VAL A 215 -2.37 -1.74 -4.00
C VAL A 215 -1.29 -1.85 -2.93
N ILE A 216 -0.54 -0.79 -2.73
CA ILE A 216 0.58 -0.73 -1.77
C ILE A 216 0.22 0.25 -0.66
N ILE A 217 0.13 -0.23 0.56
CA ILE A 217 -0.14 0.68 1.68
C ILE A 217 1.09 1.52 1.97
N ASP A 218 0.93 2.82 1.78
CA ASP A 218 1.97 3.81 2.04
C ASP A 218 1.62 4.64 3.27
N ALA A 219 2.62 5.12 3.96
CA ALA A 219 2.51 6.00 5.13
C ALA A 219 1.68 5.46 6.32
N GLY A 220 2.09 5.85 7.50
CA GLY A 220 1.35 5.58 8.74
C GLY A 220 1.57 4.21 9.37
N ILE A 221 2.08 3.21 8.65
CA ILE A 221 2.40 1.90 9.23
C ILE A 221 3.52 2.05 10.26
N GLY A 222 3.20 1.77 11.53
CA GLY A 222 4.10 1.98 12.66
C GLY A 222 4.47 0.70 13.43
N ARG A 223 3.83 -0.43 13.10
CA ARG A 223 4.05 -1.71 13.80
C ARG A 223 3.94 -2.87 12.81
N PRO A 224 4.68 -3.97 13.05
CA PRO A 224 4.54 -5.20 12.28
C PRO A 224 3.10 -5.73 12.21
N SER A 225 2.34 -5.67 13.31
CA SER A 225 0.93 -6.09 13.33
C SER A 225 0.03 -5.30 12.37
N GLN A 226 0.33 -4.02 12.12
CA GLN A 226 -0.41 -3.21 11.16
C GLN A 226 -0.04 -3.57 9.71
N ALA A 227 1.20 -3.97 9.48
CA ALA A 227 1.62 -4.50 8.19
C ALA A 227 0.96 -5.86 7.90
N CYS A 228 0.86 -6.74 8.92
CA CYS A 228 0.12 -7.99 8.83
C CYS A 228 -1.36 -7.73 8.48
N ASP A 229 -2.01 -6.84 9.22
CA ASP A 229 -3.40 -6.45 8.99
C ASP A 229 -3.63 -5.89 7.56
N ALA A 230 -2.72 -5.05 7.06
CA ALA A 230 -2.76 -4.57 5.68
C ALA A 230 -2.71 -5.71 4.66
N MET A 231 -1.84 -6.68 4.88
CA MET A 231 -1.71 -7.84 3.99
C MET A 231 -2.90 -8.78 4.09
N GLU A 232 -3.50 -8.96 5.28
CA GLU A 232 -4.73 -9.72 5.49
C GLU A 232 -5.94 -9.10 4.77
N MET A 233 -5.98 -7.76 4.65
CA MET A 233 -6.98 -7.03 3.85
C MET A 233 -6.86 -7.33 2.34
N GLY A 234 -5.73 -7.84 1.89
CA GLY A 234 -5.43 -8.10 0.49
C GLY A 234 -4.55 -7.05 -0.20
N ALA A 235 -3.90 -6.17 0.56
CA ALA A 235 -2.86 -5.31 -0.02
C ALA A 235 -1.75 -6.16 -0.64
N ASP A 236 -1.16 -5.66 -1.73
CA ASP A 236 -0.10 -6.38 -2.45
C ASP A 236 1.27 -6.18 -1.83
N ALA A 237 1.49 -5.03 -1.19
CA ALA A 237 2.72 -4.70 -0.47
C ALA A 237 2.48 -3.62 0.58
N VAL A 238 3.48 -3.41 1.42
CA VAL A 238 3.50 -2.35 2.45
C VAL A 238 4.78 -1.55 2.31
N MET A 239 4.69 -0.24 2.49
CA MET A 239 5.84 0.63 2.64
C MET A 239 5.94 1.15 4.07
N ALA A 240 7.13 1.08 4.67
CA ALA A 240 7.40 1.68 5.97
C ALA A 240 8.83 2.26 6.01
N TYR A 241 8.99 3.30 6.80
CA TYR A 241 10.29 3.90 7.12
C TYR A 241 10.42 4.19 8.62
N THR A 242 9.59 5.09 9.14
CA THR A 242 9.71 5.60 10.51
C THR A 242 9.65 4.49 11.55
N ALA A 243 8.78 3.50 11.35
CA ALA A 243 8.63 2.36 12.25
C ALA A 243 9.92 1.56 12.43
N VAL A 244 10.69 1.39 11.35
CA VAL A 244 11.97 0.66 11.39
C VAL A 244 13.11 1.57 11.83
N ALA A 245 13.18 2.78 11.27
CA ALA A 245 14.25 3.74 11.54
C ALA A 245 14.29 4.24 12.99
N SER A 246 13.13 4.30 13.67
CA SER A 246 13.03 4.72 15.08
C SER A 246 13.08 3.56 16.08
N ALA A 247 13.26 2.33 15.61
CA ALA A 247 13.33 1.16 16.49
C ALA A 247 14.65 1.12 17.27
N GLY A 248 14.60 0.61 18.50
CA GLY A 248 15.79 0.40 19.32
C GLY A 248 16.75 -0.67 18.76
N ASN A 249 16.23 -1.57 17.89
CA ASN A 249 17.02 -2.57 17.17
C ASN A 249 16.47 -2.67 15.73
N ILE A 250 17.15 -2.00 14.81
CA ILE A 250 16.73 -1.90 13.41
C ILE A 250 16.70 -3.28 12.70
N PRO A 251 17.74 -4.12 12.76
CA PRO A 251 17.73 -5.45 12.15
C PRO A 251 16.54 -6.32 12.62
N LEU A 252 16.33 -6.37 13.93
CA LEU A 252 15.22 -7.17 14.49
C LEU A 252 13.85 -6.63 14.10
N MET A 253 13.70 -5.29 13.99
CA MET A 253 12.46 -4.68 13.53
C MET A 253 12.19 -4.95 12.04
N ALA A 254 13.23 -4.93 11.21
CA ALA A 254 13.14 -5.28 9.80
C ALA A 254 12.68 -6.73 9.62
N GLU A 255 13.27 -7.66 10.36
CA GLU A 255 12.87 -9.07 10.40
C GLU A 255 11.42 -9.25 10.87
N ALA A 256 11.01 -8.53 11.91
CA ALA A 256 9.63 -8.56 12.42
C ALA A 256 8.62 -8.06 11.37
N PHE A 257 8.96 -7.02 10.60
CA PHE A 257 8.13 -6.57 9.48
C PHE A 257 8.01 -7.63 8.39
N LYS A 258 9.12 -8.27 8.01
CA LYS A 258 9.10 -9.36 7.05
C LYS A 258 8.14 -10.47 7.47
N HIS A 259 8.30 -10.99 8.68
CA HIS A 259 7.45 -12.06 9.21
C HIS A 259 5.97 -11.66 9.26
N ALA A 260 5.67 -10.43 9.62
CA ALA A 260 4.31 -9.90 9.66
C ALA A 260 3.68 -9.82 8.27
N ILE A 261 4.42 -9.36 7.29
CA ILE A 261 3.99 -9.26 5.89
C ILE A 261 3.77 -10.67 5.32
N ASP A 262 4.70 -11.58 5.52
CA ASP A 262 4.60 -12.96 5.07
C ASP A 262 3.38 -13.67 5.70
N ALA A 263 3.16 -13.47 7.02
CA ALA A 263 2.02 -14.05 7.74
C ALA A 263 0.68 -13.51 7.23
N GLY A 264 0.55 -12.18 7.07
CA GLY A 264 -0.67 -11.56 6.57
C GLY A 264 -0.97 -11.98 5.13
N ARG A 265 0.05 -12.08 4.27
CA ARG A 265 -0.11 -12.59 2.91
C ARG A 265 -0.57 -14.04 2.88
N ALA A 266 0.04 -14.91 3.68
CA ALA A 266 -0.36 -16.31 3.80
C ALA A 266 -1.80 -16.44 4.31
N ALA A 267 -2.19 -15.63 5.29
CA ALA A 267 -3.56 -15.60 5.82
C ALA A 267 -4.57 -15.18 4.74
N TYR A 268 -4.28 -14.12 3.98
CA TYR A 268 -5.11 -13.67 2.86
C TYR A 268 -5.30 -14.77 1.81
N LEU A 269 -4.20 -15.40 1.37
CA LEU A 269 -4.23 -16.45 0.36
C LEU A 269 -4.96 -17.71 0.83
N SER A 270 -4.89 -18.02 2.13
CA SER A 270 -5.59 -19.19 2.70
C SER A 270 -7.10 -18.98 2.83
N GLY A 271 -7.56 -17.75 2.72
CA GLY A 271 -8.94 -17.35 3.01
C GLY A 271 -9.20 -17.26 4.51
N LEU A 272 -9.44 -16.04 4.98
CA LEU A 272 -9.74 -15.77 6.39
C LEU A 272 -11.06 -16.41 6.82
N GLY A 273 -11.10 -16.89 8.07
CA GLY A 273 -12.32 -17.42 8.68
C GLY A 273 -13.42 -16.34 8.73
N LYS A 274 -14.66 -16.75 8.49
CA LYS A 274 -15.82 -15.85 8.53
C LYS A 274 -16.02 -15.25 9.91
N VAL A 275 -16.15 -13.95 10.00
CA VAL A 275 -16.58 -13.26 11.21
C VAL A 275 -18.07 -13.55 11.45
N THR A 276 -18.42 -14.00 12.66
CA THR A 276 -19.80 -14.27 13.07
C THR A 276 -20.21 -13.21 14.09
N GLU A 277 -21.20 -12.41 13.76
CA GLU A 277 -21.77 -11.42 14.67
C GLU A 277 -22.93 -11.99 15.47
N GLY A 278 -23.07 -11.57 16.72
CA GLY A 278 -24.28 -11.74 17.53
C GLY A 278 -24.36 -13.01 18.36
N GLN A 279 -23.61 -14.08 18.10
CA GLN A 279 -23.60 -15.28 18.95
C GLN A 279 -22.29 -16.08 18.83
N ALA A 280 -21.94 -16.79 19.92
CA ALA A 280 -20.83 -17.72 19.89
C ALA A 280 -21.21 -18.99 19.10
N VAL A 281 -20.26 -19.44 18.24
CA VAL A 281 -20.38 -20.72 17.55
C VAL A 281 -19.32 -21.66 18.14
N PRO A 282 -19.71 -22.70 18.91
CA PRO A 282 -18.73 -23.60 19.51
C PRO A 282 -18.00 -24.42 18.41
N SER A 283 -16.72 -24.61 18.57
CA SER A 283 -15.88 -25.42 17.67
C SER A 283 -16.16 -26.94 17.75
N SER A 284 -16.82 -27.38 18.84
CA SER A 284 -17.27 -28.77 19.01
C SER A 284 -18.78 -28.81 19.00
N PRO A 285 -19.43 -29.83 18.41
CA PRO A 285 -20.86 -30.00 18.49
C PRO A 285 -21.28 -30.16 19.96
N THR A 286 -22.17 -29.29 20.43
CA THR A 286 -22.73 -29.32 21.78
C THR A 286 -23.69 -30.49 21.99
N THR A 287 -24.11 -31.14 20.92
CA THR A 287 -25.03 -32.29 20.90
C THR A 287 -24.22 -33.56 20.66
N GLY A 288 -24.12 -34.44 21.63
CA GLY A 288 -23.48 -35.76 21.52
C GLY A 288 -22.62 -36.20 22.70
N TYR A 289 -22.38 -35.32 23.68
CA TYR A 289 -21.62 -35.66 24.87
C TYR A 289 -22.49 -35.86 26.13
N LEU A 290 -23.80 -35.84 25.99
CA LEU A 290 -24.75 -36.05 27.09
C LEU A 290 -25.64 -37.25 26.80
N HIS A 291 -25.06 -38.40 26.49
CA HIS A 291 -25.77 -39.69 26.54
C HIS A 291 -24.95 -40.68 27.35
#